data_3245c033c9fb6dcf55b82a913ec95892
#
_entry.id   3245c033c9fb6dcf55b82a913ec95892
#
_cell.length_a   1.000
_cell.length_b   1.000
_cell.length_c   1.000
_cell.angle_alpha   90.00
_cell.angle_beta   90.00
_cell.angle_gamma   90.00
#
_symmetry.space_group_name_H-M   'P 1'
#
loop_
_entity.id
_entity.type
_entity.pdbx_description
1 polymer ?
#
loop_
_entity_poly.entity_id
_entity_poly.type
_entity_poly.pdbx_seq_one_letter_code
_entity_poly.pdbx_strand_id
1 'polypeptide(L)'
;MYDLETRKRALALVRQGRSLNSVSKQTGISRYAIRSWQTRLEPLSRTAECSRCCSAPRLPKEPAAYVYLLGLYLGDGHIVHYRKHRVPSLSIACDDRRPGLIDAAAEAIGRVFPDNKVCRVQSIGCTYVKTYSKHLPCLFPQHGPGKKHDRRIALESWQQQLVDAHPWEFIRGLIHSDGCRITNWATRLVKGQRKRYEYPRYFFTNTSEDIIRLFTDTLDKVGIEWKPCRQSRRAQNISIARRDSVALMDAHIGPKY
;
A
#
# COMPACT_ATOMS: atom_id res chain seq x y z
N MET A 1 -23.66 16.25 -11.09
CA MET A 1 -23.53 15.43 -12.34
C MET A 1 -24.83 15.61 -13.08
N TYR A 2 -24.82 15.75 -14.40
CA TYR A 2 -26.03 15.89 -15.22
C TYR A 2 -26.68 14.50 -15.42
N ASP A 3 -27.99 14.41 -15.22
CA ASP A 3 -28.78 13.23 -15.50
C ASP A 3 -28.93 12.95 -17.01
N LEU A 4 -29.50 11.81 -17.37
CA LEU A 4 -29.65 11.39 -18.75
C LEU A 4 -30.58 12.31 -19.55
N GLU A 5 -31.64 12.81 -18.94
CA GLU A 5 -32.62 13.70 -19.60
C GLU A 5 -31.98 15.08 -19.91
N THR A 6 -31.23 15.64 -18.98
CA THR A 6 -30.45 16.87 -19.20
C THR A 6 -29.46 16.71 -20.37
N ARG A 7 -28.80 15.55 -20.47
CA ARG A 7 -27.88 15.26 -21.58
C ARG A 7 -28.60 15.14 -22.92
N LYS A 8 -29.70 14.40 -22.96
CA LYS A 8 -30.54 14.24 -24.15
C LYS A 8 -31.05 15.60 -24.65
N ARG A 9 -31.54 16.44 -23.72
CA ARG A 9 -32.01 17.79 -24.03
C ARG A 9 -30.91 18.68 -24.63
N ALA A 10 -29.71 18.69 -24.05
CA ALA A 10 -28.60 19.44 -24.59
C ALA A 10 -28.18 18.96 -25.98
N LEU A 11 -28.12 17.64 -26.19
CA LEU A 11 -27.80 17.04 -27.48
C LEU A 11 -28.91 17.27 -28.54
N ALA A 12 -30.17 17.32 -28.15
CA ALA A 12 -31.27 17.65 -29.06
C ALA A 12 -31.11 19.07 -29.64
N LEU A 13 -30.72 20.05 -28.83
CA LEU A 13 -30.42 21.38 -29.27
C LEU A 13 -29.25 21.43 -30.28
N VAL A 14 -28.21 20.62 -30.08
CA VAL A 14 -27.11 20.51 -31.04
C VAL A 14 -27.58 19.85 -32.34
N ARG A 15 -28.40 18.82 -32.29
CA ARG A 15 -28.99 18.18 -33.47
C ARG A 15 -29.92 19.10 -34.29
N GLN A 16 -30.51 20.08 -33.61
CA GLN A 16 -31.30 21.14 -34.27
C GLN A 16 -30.42 22.22 -34.97
N GLY A 17 -29.12 21.99 -35.08
CA GLY A 17 -28.17 22.90 -35.77
C GLY A 17 -27.61 24.02 -34.89
N ARG A 18 -27.89 24.03 -33.56
CA ARG A 18 -27.31 25.06 -32.68
C ARG A 18 -25.85 24.75 -32.39
N SER A 19 -25.02 25.79 -32.39
CA SER A 19 -23.59 25.63 -32.03
C SER A 19 -23.40 25.23 -30.59
N LEU A 20 -22.32 24.46 -30.27
CA LEU A 20 -21.96 24.08 -28.89
C LEU A 20 -21.85 25.29 -27.96
N ASN A 21 -21.43 26.45 -28.48
CA ASN A 21 -21.33 27.67 -27.70
C ASN A 21 -22.71 28.22 -27.34
N SER A 22 -23.65 28.23 -28.29
CA SER A 22 -25.05 28.64 -28.05
C SER A 22 -25.73 27.75 -27.03
N VAL A 23 -25.59 26.41 -27.18
CA VAL A 23 -26.17 25.44 -26.24
C VAL A 23 -25.54 25.59 -24.85
N SER A 24 -24.23 25.79 -24.77
CA SER A 24 -23.52 26.02 -23.52
C SER A 24 -24.03 27.25 -22.76
N LYS A 25 -24.19 28.37 -23.48
CA LYS A 25 -24.74 29.61 -22.90
C LYS A 25 -26.17 29.45 -22.44
N GLN A 26 -27.00 28.77 -23.25
CA GLN A 26 -28.43 28.57 -22.95
C GLN A 26 -28.67 27.59 -21.77
N THR A 27 -27.84 26.55 -21.64
CA THR A 27 -28.06 25.48 -20.67
C THR A 27 -27.17 25.58 -19.41
N GLY A 28 -26.18 26.46 -19.41
CA GLY A 28 -25.15 26.56 -18.37
C GLY A 28 -24.19 25.36 -18.34
N ILE A 29 -24.27 24.48 -19.35
CA ILE A 29 -23.46 23.25 -19.42
C ILE A 29 -22.18 23.54 -20.22
N SER A 30 -21.02 23.10 -19.72
CA SER A 30 -19.75 23.33 -20.41
C SER A 30 -19.72 22.66 -21.80
N ARG A 31 -19.13 23.33 -22.80
CA ARG A 31 -18.95 22.81 -24.16
C ARG A 31 -18.24 21.46 -24.18
N TYR A 32 -17.28 21.26 -23.26
CA TYR A 32 -16.59 19.99 -23.10
C TYR A 32 -17.54 18.85 -22.70
N ALA A 33 -18.43 19.10 -21.75
CA ALA A 33 -19.43 18.12 -21.34
C ALA A 33 -20.38 17.75 -22.49
N ILE A 34 -20.91 18.75 -23.20
CA ILE A 34 -21.81 18.52 -24.35
C ILE A 34 -21.09 17.72 -25.45
N ARG A 35 -19.85 18.07 -25.78
CA ARG A 35 -19.04 17.35 -26.77
C ARG A 35 -18.78 15.90 -26.34
N SER A 36 -18.47 15.66 -25.07
CA SER A 36 -18.25 14.31 -24.56
C SER A 36 -19.50 13.43 -24.60
N TRP A 37 -20.69 14.02 -24.53
CA TRP A 37 -21.95 13.29 -24.65
C TRP A 37 -22.34 12.94 -26.09
N GLN A 38 -21.76 13.60 -27.09
CA GLN A 38 -21.94 13.22 -28.49
C GLN A 38 -21.31 11.84 -28.76
N THR A 39 -20.20 11.52 -28.06
CA THR A 39 -19.56 10.22 -28.16
C THR A 39 -20.11 9.20 -27.16
N ARG A 40 -20.61 9.67 -26.00
CA ARG A 40 -21.13 8.81 -24.94
C ARG A 40 -22.27 9.48 -24.16
N LEU A 41 -23.49 9.19 -24.57
CA LEU A 41 -24.69 9.77 -23.98
C LEU A 41 -24.92 9.31 -22.55
N GLU A 42 -24.81 7.99 -22.30
CA GLU A 42 -25.08 7.43 -20.99
C GLU A 42 -24.06 7.87 -19.93
N PRO A 43 -24.55 8.23 -18.73
CA PRO A 43 -23.66 8.44 -17.60
C PRO A 43 -22.83 7.18 -17.38
N LEU A 44 -21.51 7.34 -17.20
CA LEU A 44 -20.72 6.28 -16.63
C LEU A 44 -21.36 5.88 -15.30
N SER A 45 -21.78 4.63 -15.19
CA SER A 45 -22.19 4.07 -13.90
C SER A 45 -21.00 4.30 -12.93
N ARG A 46 -21.21 5.18 -11.95
CA ARG A 46 -20.28 5.38 -10.86
C ARG A 46 -20.65 4.42 -9.73
N THR A 47 -20.67 3.15 -10.02
CA THR A 47 -20.66 2.15 -8.96
C THR A 47 -19.37 2.32 -8.19
N ALA A 48 -19.45 2.31 -6.87
CA ALA A 48 -18.26 2.27 -6.01
C ALA A 48 -17.47 0.97 -6.26
N GLU A 49 -18.07 0.02 -6.93
CA GLU A 49 -17.50 -1.27 -7.29
C GLU A 49 -16.47 -1.17 -8.42
N CYS A 50 -15.45 -1.97 -8.30
CA CYS A 50 -14.41 -2.07 -9.32
C CYS A 50 -14.96 -2.79 -10.55
N SER A 51 -15.08 -2.07 -11.67
CA SER A 51 -15.55 -2.66 -12.94
C SER A 51 -14.64 -3.78 -13.50
N ARG A 52 -13.44 -3.96 -12.93
CA ARG A 52 -12.48 -5.01 -13.32
C ARG A 52 -12.66 -6.32 -12.55
N CYS A 53 -13.36 -6.27 -11.41
CA CYS A 53 -13.48 -7.39 -10.45
C CYS A 53 -14.92 -7.82 -10.22
N CYS A 54 -15.69 -8.03 -11.28
CA CYS A 54 -17.14 -8.25 -11.21
C CYS A 54 -17.60 -9.29 -10.16
N SER A 55 -16.91 -10.40 -10.00
CA SER A 55 -17.28 -11.48 -9.05
C SER A 55 -16.10 -12.01 -8.22
N ALA A 56 -14.87 -11.73 -8.65
CA ALA A 56 -13.66 -12.12 -7.94
C ALA A 56 -12.56 -11.08 -8.16
N PRO A 57 -11.64 -10.85 -7.20
CA PRO A 57 -10.55 -9.91 -7.38
C PRO A 57 -9.67 -10.36 -8.54
N ARG A 58 -9.41 -9.45 -9.48
CA ARG A 58 -8.43 -9.69 -10.53
C ARG A 58 -7.06 -9.65 -9.90
N LEU A 59 -6.37 -10.78 -9.86
CA LEU A 59 -5.06 -10.92 -9.25
C LEU A 59 -4.02 -10.01 -9.93
N PRO A 60 -3.03 -9.51 -9.18
CA PRO A 60 -1.94 -8.71 -9.73
C PRO A 60 -1.10 -9.54 -10.70
N LYS A 61 -0.65 -8.92 -11.79
CA LYS A 61 0.23 -9.57 -12.78
C LYS A 61 1.62 -9.85 -12.24
N GLU A 62 2.06 -9.07 -11.26
CA GLU A 62 3.36 -9.13 -10.60
C GLU A 62 3.17 -9.54 -9.12
N PRO A 63 3.04 -10.85 -8.81
CA PRO A 63 2.72 -11.31 -7.46
C PRO A 63 3.76 -10.89 -6.42
N ALA A 64 5.05 -10.99 -6.72
CA ALA A 64 6.13 -10.62 -5.81
C ALA A 64 6.07 -9.13 -5.45
N ALA A 65 5.87 -8.25 -6.45
CA ALA A 65 5.73 -6.81 -6.22
C ALA A 65 4.49 -6.47 -5.39
N TYR A 66 3.38 -7.19 -5.62
CA TYR A 66 2.17 -7.03 -4.81
C TYR A 66 2.39 -7.46 -3.35
N VAL A 67 3.04 -8.59 -3.11
CA VAL A 67 3.31 -9.10 -1.76
C VAL A 67 4.20 -8.14 -0.98
N TYR A 68 5.24 -7.58 -1.62
CA TYR A 68 6.05 -6.52 -1.03
C TYR A 68 5.22 -5.27 -0.71
N LEU A 69 4.39 -4.82 -1.66
CA LEU A 69 3.50 -3.66 -1.46
C LEU A 69 2.45 -3.92 -0.37
N LEU A 70 1.97 -5.15 -0.23
CA LEU A 70 1.06 -5.55 0.86
C LEU A 70 1.74 -5.38 2.22
N GLY A 71 2.99 -5.81 2.36
CA GLY A 71 3.81 -5.60 3.57
C GLY A 71 3.98 -4.12 3.89
N LEU A 72 4.34 -3.30 2.90
CA LEU A 72 4.42 -1.83 3.06
C LEU A 72 3.08 -1.23 3.47
N TYR A 73 1.97 -1.67 2.87
CA TYR A 73 0.63 -1.19 3.20
C TYR A 73 0.25 -1.53 4.63
N LEU A 74 0.55 -2.72 5.11
CA LEU A 74 0.21 -3.14 6.47
C LEU A 74 0.94 -2.32 7.54
N GLY A 75 2.18 -1.87 7.29
CA GLY A 75 2.90 -0.93 8.14
C GLY A 75 2.48 0.52 7.84
N ASP A 76 3.21 1.20 6.98
CA ASP A 76 3.15 2.65 6.72
C ASP A 76 2.09 3.07 5.69
N GLY A 77 1.36 2.12 5.11
CA GLY A 77 0.38 2.41 4.06
C GLY A 77 -1.00 2.75 4.59
N HIS A 78 -1.74 3.56 3.84
CA HIS A 78 -3.16 3.79 4.05
C HIS A 78 -3.89 4.06 2.75
N ILE A 79 -5.18 3.76 2.72
CA ILE A 79 -6.06 4.07 1.60
C ILE A 79 -7.03 5.15 2.05
N VAL A 80 -7.19 6.19 1.22
CA VAL A 80 -8.06 7.33 1.51
C VAL A 80 -9.18 7.43 0.49
N HIS A 81 -10.40 7.57 0.99
CA HIS A 81 -11.59 7.93 0.23
C HIS A 81 -11.97 9.36 0.56
N TYR A 82 -11.48 10.34 -0.20
CA TYR A 82 -11.68 11.76 0.11
C TYR A 82 -13.14 12.23 0.06
N ARG A 83 -13.99 11.64 -0.76
CA ARG A 83 -15.44 11.95 -0.88
C ARG A 83 -16.17 10.79 -1.53
N LYS A 84 -17.49 10.71 -1.25
CA LYS A 84 -18.41 9.83 -1.99
C LYS A 84 -18.18 10.04 -3.50
N HIS A 85 -17.89 8.98 -4.25
CA HIS A 85 -17.63 8.97 -5.71
C HIS A 85 -16.23 9.43 -6.19
N ARG A 86 -15.26 9.74 -5.34
CA ARG A 86 -13.87 9.90 -5.80
C ARG A 86 -13.13 8.57 -5.82
N VAL A 87 -12.17 8.47 -6.75
CA VAL A 87 -11.28 7.30 -6.83
C VAL A 87 -10.43 7.25 -5.55
N PRO A 88 -10.38 6.10 -4.86
CA PRO A 88 -9.53 5.93 -3.69
C PRO A 88 -8.05 6.08 -4.05
N SER A 89 -7.25 6.54 -3.11
CA SER A 89 -5.80 6.63 -3.25
C SER A 89 -5.09 5.77 -2.21
N LEU A 90 -4.13 4.97 -2.66
CA LEU A 90 -3.13 4.35 -1.80
C LEU A 90 -2.01 5.37 -1.55
N SER A 91 -1.54 5.44 -0.32
CA SER A 91 -0.42 6.28 0.09
C SER A 91 0.50 5.48 1.00
N ILE A 92 1.78 5.40 0.67
CA ILE A 92 2.84 4.82 1.51
C ILE A 92 3.70 5.99 2.00
N ALA A 93 3.87 6.10 3.32
CA ALA A 93 4.73 7.12 3.93
C ALA A 93 6.16 6.58 4.01
N CYS A 94 7.13 7.31 3.47
CA CYS A 94 8.54 6.92 3.47
C CYS A 94 9.37 8.05 4.10
N ASP A 95 10.31 7.71 4.98
CA ASP A 95 11.26 8.64 5.58
C ASP A 95 12.21 9.20 4.49
N ASP A 96 12.33 10.53 4.39
CA ASP A 96 13.20 11.20 3.40
C ASP A 96 14.68 10.85 3.54
N ARG A 97 15.11 10.42 4.73
CA ARG A 97 16.48 9.94 4.97
C ARG A 97 16.78 8.59 4.30
N ARG A 98 15.78 7.99 3.66
CA ARG A 98 15.86 6.66 3.05
C ARG A 98 15.31 6.68 1.62
N PRO A 99 15.99 7.36 0.70
CA PRO A 99 15.50 7.54 -0.67
C PRO A 99 15.29 6.22 -1.42
N GLY A 100 16.07 5.19 -1.13
CA GLY A 100 15.89 3.86 -1.74
C GLY A 100 14.56 3.22 -1.38
N LEU A 101 13.98 3.48 -0.20
CA LEU A 101 12.63 3.02 0.13
C LEU A 101 11.55 3.74 -0.65
N ILE A 102 11.75 5.05 -0.91
CA ILE A 102 10.84 5.84 -1.76
C ILE A 102 10.81 5.24 -3.16
N ASP A 103 11.98 4.90 -3.71
CA ASP A 103 12.12 4.30 -5.04
C ASP A 103 11.51 2.88 -5.07
N ALA A 104 11.81 2.05 -4.08
CA ALA A 104 11.25 0.70 -3.98
C ALA A 104 9.71 0.69 -3.86
N ALA A 105 9.15 1.62 -3.07
CA ALA A 105 7.69 1.78 -2.95
C ALA A 105 7.08 2.25 -4.27
N ALA A 106 7.74 3.20 -4.97
CA ALA A 106 7.27 3.70 -6.27
C ALA A 106 7.31 2.62 -7.35
N GLU A 107 8.38 1.82 -7.39
CA GLU A 107 8.52 0.69 -8.30
C GLU A 107 7.45 -0.38 -8.04
N ALA A 108 7.26 -0.79 -6.79
CA ALA A 108 6.25 -1.77 -6.43
C ALA A 108 4.83 -1.31 -6.82
N ILE A 109 4.49 -0.04 -6.55
CA ILE A 109 3.20 0.53 -6.97
C ILE A 109 3.09 0.52 -8.50
N GLY A 110 4.13 0.91 -9.23
CA GLY A 110 4.13 0.94 -10.70
C GLY A 110 3.94 -0.46 -11.31
N ARG A 111 4.57 -1.49 -10.74
CA ARG A 111 4.39 -2.88 -11.18
C ARG A 111 3.00 -3.43 -10.89
N VAL A 112 2.42 -3.11 -9.73
CA VAL A 112 1.06 -3.56 -9.36
C VAL A 112 -0.03 -2.80 -10.12
N PHE A 113 0.21 -1.51 -10.42
CA PHE A 113 -0.73 -0.62 -11.10
C PHE A 113 -0.11 0.02 -12.35
N PRO A 114 0.26 -0.75 -13.40
CA PRO A 114 1.03 -0.25 -14.53
C PRO A 114 0.30 0.85 -15.32
N ASP A 115 -1.03 0.83 -15.31
CA ASP A 115 -1.87 1.83 -16.02
C ASP A 115 -2.12 3.10 -15.18
N ASN A 116 -1.61 3.17 -13.95
CA ASN A 116 -1.87 4.26 -13.03
C ASN A 116 -0.61 5.09 -12.76
N LYS A 117 -0.77 6.40 -12.69
CA LYS A 117 0.34 7.29 -12.34
C LYS A 117 0.78 7.06 -10.90
N VAL A 118 2.08 6.92 -10.69
CA VAL A 118 2.73 6.96 -9.37
C VAL A 118 3.17 8.40 -9.10
N CYS A 119 2.74 8.96 -8.00
CA CYS A 119 3.05 10.33 -7.58
C CYS A 119 3.87 10.31 -6.30
N ARG A 120 4.88 11.19 -6.22
CA ARG A 120 5.63 11.46 -4.99
C ARG A 120 5.20 12.82 -4.46
N VAL A 121 4.73 12.87 -3.24
CA VAL A 121 4.24 14.10 -2.59
C VAL A 121 5.07 14.34 -1.35
N GLN A 122 5.91 15.38 -1.44
CA GLN A 122 6.77 15.79 -0.34
C GLN A 122 5.95 16.35 0.83
N SER A 123 6.35 15.99 2.05
CA SER A 123 5.90 16.57 3.31
C SER A 123 7.11 16.81 4.20
N ILE A 124 6.91 17.36 5.39
CA ILE A 124 8.03 17.62 6.32
C ILE A 124 8.59 16.27 6.81
N GLY A 125 9.84 15.97 6.42
CA GLY A 125 10.59 14.77 6.82
C GLY A 125 10.10 13.46 6.22
N CYS A 126 9.15 13.50 5.29
CA CYS A 126 8.60 12.29 4.69
C CYS A 126 8.06 12.55 3.27
N THR A 127 8.25 11.56 2.39
CA THR A 127 7.66 11.53 1.06
C THR A 127 6.55 10.49 1.01
N TYR A 128 5.36 10.92 0.60
CA TYR A 128 4.25 10.02 0.34
C TYR A 128 4.30 9.51 -1.11
N VAL A 129 4.46 8.21 -1.30
CA VAL A 129 4.33 7.57 -2.61
C VAL A 129 2.87 7.17 -2.81
N LYS A 130 2.21 7.70 -3.85
CA LYS A 130 0.76 7.60 -4.03
C LYS A 130 0.37 7.10 -5.41
N THR A 131 -0.74 6.36 -5.45
CA THR A 131 -1.47 6.05 -6.69
C THR A 131 -2.97 6.11 -6.46
N TYR A 132 -3.74 6.21 -7.54
CA TYR A 132 -5.19 6.29 -7.51
C TYR A 132 -5.78 5.17 -8.35
N SER A 133 -6.56 4.28 -7.75
CA SER A 133 -7.20 3.18 -8.48
C SER A 133 -8.50 2.76 -7.81
N LYS A 134 -9.56 2.51 -8.59
CA LYS A 134 -10.78 1.87 -8.10
C LYS A 134 -10.56 0.42 -7.69
N HIS A 135 -9.44 -0.16 -8.12
CA HIS A 135 -9.08 -1.55 -7.80
C HIS A 135 -8.44 -1.71 -6.40
N LEU A 136 -8.10 -0.61 -5.73
CA LEU A 136 -7.48 -0.65 -4.40
C LEU A 136 -8.28 -1.45 -3.36
N PRO A 137 -9.60 -1.27 -3.20
CA PRO A 137 -10.36 -2.08 -2.23
C PRO A 137 -10.37 -3.57 -2.53
N CYS A 138 -10.23 -3.96 -3.80
CA CYS A 138 -10.17 -5.37 -4.20
C CYS A 138 -8.83 -6.01 -3.84
N LEU A 139 -7.73 -5.26 -4.01
CA LEU A 139 -6.38 -5.75 -3.70
C LEU A 139 -6.02 -5.60 -2.21
N PHE A 140 -6.66 -4.68 -1.50
CA PHE A 140 -6.42 -4.44 -0.07
C PHE A 140 -7.73 -4.55 0.72
N PRO A 141 -8.36 -5.75 0.80
CA PRO A 141 -9.61 -5.96 1.53
C PRO A 141 -9.47 -5.67 3.03
N GLN A 142 -8.25 -5.63 3.57
CA GLN A 142 -7.94 -5.21 4.94
C GLN A 142 -8.22 -3.73 5.20
N HIS A 143 -8.47 -2.94 4.12
CA HIS A 143 -8.81 -1.54 4.28
C HIS A 143 -10.19 -1.39 4.91
N GLY A 144 -10.31 -0.48 5.88
CA GLY A 144 -11.56 -0.18 6.58
C GLY A 144 -11.45 1.13 7.36
N PRO A 145 -12.54 1.58 7.98
CA PRO A 145 -12.54 2.78 8.80
C PRO A 145 -11.65 2.59 10.05
N GLY A 146 -11.14 3.69 10.58
CA GLY A 146 -10.31 3.69 11.78
C GLY A 146 -8.86 3.23 11.56
N LYS A 147 -8.15 3.05 12.67
CA LYS A 147 -6.74 2.65 12.66
C LYS A 147 -6.60 1.14 12.46
N LYS A 148 -5.50 0.69 11.87
CA LYS A 148 -5.27 -0.74 11.62
C LYS A 148 -5.25 -1.60 12.89
N HIS A 149 -4.75 -1.08 14.00
CA HIS A 149 -4.71 -1.79 15.27
C HIS A 149 -6.05 -1.86 16.02
N ASP A 150 -7.05 -1.09 15.58
CA ASP A 150 -8.40 -1.10 16.16
C ASP A 150 -9.35 -2.04 15.41
N ARG A 151 -8.88 -2.73 14.36
CA ARG A 151 -9.68 -3.64 13.56
C ARG A 151 -8.95 -4.93 13.25
N ARG A 152 -9.69 -5.99 12.95
CA ARG A 152 -9.13 -7.25 12.51
C ARG A 152 -8.40 -7.09 11.17
N ILE A 153 -7.17 -7.60 11.10
CA ILE A 153 -6.37 -7.68 9.88
C ILE A 153 -6.14 -9.16 9.56
N ALA A 154 -6.76 -9.64 8.50
CA ALA A 154 -6.59 -11.01 8.01
C ALA A 154 -6.32 -10.99 6.51
N LEU A 155 -5.55 -11.95 6.02
CA LEU A 155 -5.35 -12.14 4.59
C LEU A 155 -6.51 -12.98 4.03
N GLU A 156 -7.00 -12.61 2.85
CA GLU A 156 -7.86 -13.48 2.07
C GLU A 156 -7.09 -14.71 1.59
N SER A 157 -7.78 -15.81 1.29
CA SER A 157 -7.14 -17.07 0.89
C SER A 157 -6.18 -16.90 -0.31
N TRP A 158 -6.54 -16.09 -1.29
CA TRP A 158 -5.69 -15.80 -2.44
C TRP A 158 -4.46 -14.95 -2.08
N GLN A 159 -4.58 -14.04 -1.09
CA GLN A 159 -3.44 -13.27 -0.58
C GLN A 159 -2.48 -14.18 0.18
N GLN A 160 -3.02 -15.09 1.00
CA GLN A 160 -2.22 -16.04 1.74
C GLN A 160 -1.41 -16.94 0.78
N GLN A 161 -2.01 -17.43 -0.31
CA GLN A 161 -1.32 -18.20 -1.34
C GLN A 161 -0.15 -17.40 -1.97
N LEU A 162 -0.35 -16.11 -2.23
CA LEU A 162 0.71 -15.26 -2.77
C LEU A 162 1.83 -15.00 -1.75
N VAL A 163 1.47 -14.78 -0.49
CA VAL A 163 2.46 -14.62 0.60
C VAL A 163 3.25 -15.91 0.81
N ASP A 164 2.60 -17.08 0.73
CA ASP A 164 3.27 -18.37 0.86
C ASP A 164 4.22 -18.65 -0.32
N ALA A 165 3.89 -18.16 -1.51
CA ALA A 165 4.76 -18.26 -2.68
C ALA A 165 5.92 -17.23 -2.67
N HIS A 166 5.76 -16.09 -1.99
CA HIS A 166 6.73 -15.00 -1.94
C HIS A 166 6.97 -14.49 -0.51
N PRO A 167 7.31 -15.36 0.47
CA PRO A 167 7.36 -14.99 1.88
C PRO A 167 8.42 -13.91 2.18
N TRP A 168 9.55 -13.94 1.49
CA TRP A 168 10.60 -12.95 1.67
C TRP A 168 10.19 -11.54 1.24
N GLU A 169 9.37 -11.41 0.19
CA GLU A 169 8.85 -10.12 -0.23
C GLU A 169 7.88 -9.54 0.82
N PHE A 170 7.08 -10.40 1.45
CA PHE A 170 6.19 -9.97 2.54
C PHE A 170 6.98 -9.49 3.75
N ILE A 171 7.96 -10.28 4.20
CA ILE A 171 8.86 -9.93 5.30
C ILE A 171 9.60 -8.64 4.97
N ARG A 172 10.12 -8.49 3.74
CA ARG A 172 10.81 -7.28 3.28
C ARG A 172 9.92 -6.05 3.38
N GLY A 173 8.69 -6.14 2.90
CA GLY A 173 7.72 -5.04 2.98
C GLY A 173 7.43 -4.62 4.41
N LEU A 174 7.23 -5.55 5.32
CA LEU A 174 7.00 -5.28 6.74
C LEU A 174 8.23 -4.70 7.44
N ILE A 175 9.43 -5.21 7.16
CA ILE A 175 10.68 -4.66 7.72
C ILE A 175 10.96 -3.27 7.15
N HIS A 176 10.72 -3.03 5.86
CA HIS A 176 10.91 -1.73 5.23
C HIS A 176 9.95 -0.66 5.76
N SER A 177 8.78 -1.03 6.24
CA SER A 177 7.88 -0.14 6.98
C SER A 177 8.26 -0.04 8.47
N ASP A 178 7.78 -0.93 9.29
CA ASP A 178 7.83 -0.87 10.76
C ASP A 178 9.05 -1.57 11.39
N GLY A 179 9.98 -2.09 10.57
CA GLY A 179 11.18 -2.77 11.05
C GLY A 179 12.43 -1.92 11.00
N CYS A 180 13.49 -2.43 11.62
CA CYS A 180 14.84 -1.87 11.48
C CYS A 180 15.90 -2.97 11.65
N ARG A 181 17.07 -2.73 11.04
CA ARG A 181 18.29 -3.48 11.27
C ARG A 181 19.27 -2.59 12.05
N ILE A 182 19.73 -3.07 13.19
CA ILE A 182 20.70 -2.34 14.02
C ILE A 182 21.86 -3.24 14.37
N THR A 183 23.01 -2.63 14.69
CA THR A 183 24.11 -3.31 15.37
C THR A 183 24.00 -3.00 16.85
N ASN A 184 23.69 -4.01 17.64
CA ASN A 184 23.66 -3.93 19.09
C ASN A 184 25.03 -4.30 19.64
N TRP A 185 25.33 -3.95 20.89
CA TRP A 185 26.59 -4.27 21.53
C TRP A 185 26.41 -4.63 23.00
N ALA A 186 27.35 -5.44 23.51
CA ALA A 186 27.46 -5.77 24.91
C ALA A 186 28.94 -5.73 25.33
N THR A 187 29.19 -5.30 26.55
CA THR A 187 30.54 -5.36 27.12
C THR A 187 30.60 -6.49 28.14
N ARG A 188 31.61 -7.35 28.03
CA ARG A 188 31.88 -8.41 28.99
C ARG A 188 33.30 -8.30 29.52
N LEU A 189 33.47 -8.63 30.79
CA LEU A 189 34.79 -8.76 31.38
C LEU A 189 35.37 -10.14 31.03
N VAL A 190 36.49 -10.15 30.28
CA VAL A 190 37.17 -11.36 29.85
C VAL A 190 38.61 -11.25 30.30
N LYS A 191 39.05 -12.11 31.19
CA LYS A 191 40.42 -12.10 31.76
C LYS A 191 40.86 -10.72 32.30
N GLY A 192 39.98 -10.06 33.04
CA GLY A 192 40.21 -8.73 33.62
C GLY A 192 40.10 -7.54 32.67
N GLN A 193 39.87 -7.75 31.37
CA GLN A 193 39.72 -6.68 30.37
C GLN A 193 38.27 -6.60 29.87
N ARG A 194 37.76 -5.38 29.73
CA ARG A 194 36.45 -5.14 29.13
C ARG A 194 36.53 -5.33 27.61
N LYS A 195 35.87 -6.39 27.09
CA LYS A 195 35.72 -6.65 25.66
C LYS A 195 34.32 -6.25 25.20
N ARG A 196 34.24 -5.46 24.14
CA ARG A 196 32.99 -5.10 23.44
C ARG A 196 32.71 -6.15 22.38
N TYR A 197 31.49 -6.66 22.38
CA TYR A 197 30.97 -7.58 21.38
C TYR A 197 29.83 -6.89 20.64
N GLU A 198 29.93 -6.82 19.34
CA GLU A 198 28.91 -6.25 18.48
C GLU A 198 28.17 -7.36 17.74
N TYR A 199 26.86 -7.24 17.63
CA TYR A 199 26.04 -8.21 16.94
C TYR A 199 24.85 -7.51 16.26
N PRO A 200 24.67 -7.79 14.93
CA PRO A 200 23.53 -7.27 14.21
C PRO A 200 22.25 -7.97 14.67
N ARG A 201 21.12 -7.27 14.57
CA ARG A 201 19.80 -7.83 14.77
C ARG A 201 18.74 -7.04 14.03
N TYR A 202 17.61 -7.69 13.78
CA TYR A 202 16.43 -7.05 13.28
C TYR A 202 15.41 -6.87 14.40
N PHE A 203 14.67 -5.78 14.30
CA PHE A 203 13.47 -5.55 15.09
C PHE A 203 12.29 -5.24 14.17
N PHE A 204 11.12 -5.71 14.57
CA PHE A 204 9.85 -5.34 13.97
C PHE A 204 8.90 -4.94 15.09
N THR A 205 8.31 -3.75 15.01
CA THR A 205 7.46 -3.21 16.07
C THR A 205 6.12 -2.80 15.48
N ASN A 206 5.02 -3.36 15.97
CA ASN A 206 3.68 -2.97 15.56
C ASN A 206 2.71 -3.02 16.74
N THR A 207 1.62 -2.24 16.65
CA THR A 207 0.55 -2.22 17.66
C THR A 207 -0.59 -3.18 17.32
N SER A 208 -0.67 -3.68 16.09
CA SER A 208 -1.67 -4.67 15.67
C SER A 208 -1.16 -6.07 15.93
N GLU A 209 -1.84 -6.82 16.80
CA GLU A 209 -1.52 -8.21 17.07
C GLU A 209 -1.65 -9.10 15.83
N ASP A 210 -2.61 -8.80 14.96
CA ASP A 210 -2.79 -9.54 13.72
C ASP A 210 -1.61 -9.35 12.76
N ILE A 211 -1.07 -8.11 12.64
CA ILE A 211 0.10 -7.84 11.80
C ILE A 211 1.35 -8.52 12.39
N ILE A 212 1.51 -8.48 13.71
CA ILE A 212 2.58 -9.22 14.40
C ILE A 212 2.49 -10.71 14.10
N ARG A 213 1.29 -11.29 14.20
CA ARG A 213 1.07 -12.72 13.91
C ARG A 213 1.39 -13.05 12.45
N LEU A 214 0.89 -12.26 11.49
CA LEU A 214 1.22 -12.46 10.07
C LEU A 214 2.73 -12.41 9.81
N PHE A 215 3.44 -11.52 10.49
CA PHE A 215 4.90 -11.44 10.40
C PHE A 215 5.57 -12.68 10.99
N THR A 216 5.23 -13.07 12.23
CA THR A 216 5.85 -14.21 12.91
C THR A 216 5.54 -15.53 12.22
N ASP A 217 4.30 -15.76 11.80
CA ASP A 217 3.91 -16.96 11.05
C ASP A 217 4.70 -17.08 9.72
N THR A 218 5.00 -15.93 9.10
CA THR A 218 5.81 -15.94 7.87
C THR A 218 7.29 -16.17 8.18
N LEU A 219 7.82 -15.66 9.30
CA LEU A 219 9.18 -15.96 9.75
C LEU A 219 9.35 -17.46 10.05
N ASP A 220 8.38 -18.07 10.72
CA ASP A 220 8.40 -19.49 11.04
C ASP A 220 8.43 -20.35 9.77
N LYS A 221 7.65 -19.99 8.74
CA LYS A 221 7.65 -20.69 7.45
C LYS A 221 9.00 -20.67 6.73
N VAL A 222 9.79 -19.62 6.89
CA VAL A 222 11.13 -19.51 6.29
C VAL A 222 12.26 -19.91 7.24
N GLY A 223 11.93 -20.46 8.41
CA GLY A 223 12.90 -20.98 9.36
C GLY A 223 13.69 -19.91 10.14
N ILE A 224 13.14 -18.70 10.29
CA ILE A 224 13.76 -17.62 11.05
C ILE A 224 13.37 -17.71 12.52
N GLU A 225 14.35 -17.85 13.39
CA GLU A 225 14.13 -17.80 14.83
C GLU A 225 14.00 -16.37 15.34
N TRP A 226 12.91 -16.11 16.04
CA TRP A 226 12.57 -14.82 16.61
C TRP A 226 12.18 -14.92 18.09
N LYS A 227 12.20 -13.81 18.80
CA LYS A 227 11.74 -13.72 20.20
C LYS A 227 10.93 -12.44 20.40
N PRO A 228 9.83 -12.49 21.18
CA PRO A 228 9.15 -11.28 21.60
C PRO A 228 10.04 -10.51 22.59
N CYS A 229 10.12 -9.19 22.42
CA CYS A 229 10.77 -8.29 23.35
C CYS A 229 9.71 -7.36 23.93
N ARG A 230 9.71 -7.15 25.24
CA ARG A 230 8.83 -6.16 25.86
C ARG A 230 9.25 -4.75 25.43
N GLN A 231 8.33 -4.01 24.82
CA GLN A 231 8.41 -2.58 24.70
C GLN A 231 7.17 -1.92 25.33
N SER A 232 7.29 -0.63 25.68
CA SER A 232 6.32 0.09 26.49
C SER A 232 4.90 0.10 25.93
N ARG A 233 3.98 -0.16 26.79
CA ARG A 233 2.54 0.15 26.86
C ARG A 233 1.55 -0.43 25.83
N ARG A 234 1.82 -0.55 24.51
CA ARG A 234 0.87 -1.10 23.54
C ARG A 234 1.50 -1.79 22.33
N ALA A 235 2.75 -1.50 22.00
CA ALA A 235 3.42 -2.07 20.85
C ALA A 235 4.13 -3.36 21.23
N GLN A 236 3.96 -4.40 20.42
CA GLN A 236 4.77 -5.62 20.49
C GLN A 236 6.02 -5.44 19.63
N ASN A 237 7.14 -5.92 20.14
CA ASN A 237 8.41 -5.87 19.42
C ASN A 237 8.94 -7.28 19.23
N ILE A 238 9.21 -7.66 18.00
CA ILE A 238 9.80 -8.94 17.61
C ILE A 238 11.28 -8.71 17.31
N SER A 239 12.13 -9.52 17.95
CA SER A 239 13.59 -9.45 17.76
C SER A 239 14.11 -10.71 17.08
N ILE A 240 14.90 -10.53 16.04
CA ILE A 240 15.67 -11.57 15.35
C ILE A 240 17.14 -11.27 15.63
N ALA A 241 17.80 -12.16 16.39
CA ALA A 241 19.15 -11.92 16.90
C ALA A 241 20.10 -13.11 16.72
N ARG A 242 19.56 -14.30 16.37
CA ARG A 242 20.39 -15.47 16.08
C ARG A 242 21.18 -15.23 14.81
N ARG A 243 22.46 -15.57 14.84
CA ARG A 243 23.40 -15.26 13.74
C ARG A 243 22.91 -15.77 12.39
N ASP A 244 22.46 -17.05 12.34
CA ASP A 244 22.02 -17.67 11.10
C ASP A 244 20.72 -17.02 10.57
N SER A 245 19.77 -16.72 11.48
CA SER A 245 18.54 -16.00 11.15
C SER A 245 18.81 -14.58 10.63
N VAL A 246 19.76 -13.86 11.25
CA VAL A 246 20.17 -12.53 10.78
C VAL A 246 20.85 -12.62 9.42
N ALA A 247 21.71 -13.61 9.18
CA ALA A 247 22.34 -13.80 7.89
C ALA A 247 21.34 -14.09 6.76
N LEU A 248 20.31 -14.91 7.03
CA LEU A 248 19.22 -15.14 6.08
C LEU A 248 18.40 -13.85 5.83
N MET A 249 18.10 -13.09 6.87
CA MET A 249 17.43 -11.79 6.72
C MET A 249 18.27 -10.82 5.88
N ASP A 250 19.60 -10.75 6.13
CA ASP A 250 20.51 -9.88 5.36
C ASP A 250 20.56 -10.27 3.87
N ALA A 251 20.48 -11.57 3.56
CA ALA A 251 20.49 -12.07 2.20
C ALA A 251 19.21 -11.71 1.39
N HIS A 252 18.05 -11.64 2.06
CA HIS A 252 16.77 -11.46 1.39
C HIS A 252 16.14 -10.07 1.54
N ILE A 253 16.39 -9.40 2.68
CA ILE A 253 15.76 -8.10 2.95
C ILE A 253 16.56 -6.93 2.40
N GLY A 254 17.88 -7.02 2.51
CA GLY A 254 18.79 -5.93 2.17
C GLY A 254 18.74 -4.76 3.17
N PRO A 255 19.58 -3.76 2.94
CA PRO A 255 19.63 -2.58 3.78
C PRO A 255 18.41 -1.69 3.57
N LYS A 256 17.99 -1.03 4.63
CA LYS A 256 17.00 0.06 4.60
C LYS A 256 17.76 1.37 4.31
N TYR A 257 17.88 1.74 3.06
CA TYR A 257 18.68 2.89 2.57
C TYR A 257 17.81 3.96 1.91
#